data_9623f5fb69c999387162b5a98b015285
#
_entry.id   9623f5fb69c999387162b5a98b015285
#
_cell.length_a   1.000
_cell.length_b   1.000
_cell.length_c   1.000
_cell.angle_alpha   90.00
_cell.angle_beta   90.00
_cell.angle_gamma   90.00
#
_symmetry.space_group_name_H-M   'P 1'
#
loop_
_entity.id
_entity.type
_entity.pdbx_description
1 polymer ?
#
loop_
_entity_poly.entity_id
_entity_poly.type
_entity_poly.pdbx_seq_one_letter_code
_entity_poly.pdbx_strand_id
1 'polypeptide(L)'
;MKRNLFRRALACLCLCAVLSGGLCVPARAAGFRDVPAGHWAADAISQCVTQGWFQGKSADTFGVGQPMTRSAFAVVLSRFFGWQSSGAYYQIFSDVPQGAWYEPALRACYEHGAVTRQTGTYRPGDAVTREELAVTLIRALGYGPIAGLAGEDTLPFRDVTTNRGHIAMAYAMGLVSGTGQSTFAPDRAATREQAAVMLSRLYHKLHPAGSGETILLLQGSETLPETADCTTLVLMAGTLTGGQSAQLSVTLSAAQSAALAQKNGKTVLLGVTGQSGTLSADTKSVARLAQAVTEGGYDGLYLDIGQPANDNGHAPGALVQRLRTAMPDKRLYVAADAPARGQTVPDYTALGKAADRLVLRLPAYTVSRAAVPG
;
A
#
# COMPACT_ATOMS: atom_id res chain seq x y z
N MET A 1 35.88 45.63 31.33
CA MET A 1 36.32 45.14 30.02
C MET A 1 36.00 43.67 29.70
N LYS A 2 35.71 42.81 30.69
CA LYS A 2 35.48 41.34 30.44
C LYS A 2 34.06 40.94 29.95
N ARG A 3 33.04 41.79 30.10
CA ARG A 3 31.65 41.50 29.69
C ARG A 3 31.36 41.66 28.18
N ASN A 4 32.16 42.44 27.47
CA ASN A 4 31.94 42.68 26.04
C ASN A 4 32.63 41.64 25.12
N LEU A 5 33.64 40.94 25.65
CA LEU A 5 34.27 39.83 24.91
C LEU A 5 33.36 38.60 24.84
N PHE A 6 32.61 38.31 25.92
CA PHE A 6 31.67 37.16 25.94
C PHE A 6 30.47 37.35 25.05
N ARG A 7 29.98 38.58 24.90
CA ARG A 7 28.87 38.87 23.96
C ARG A 7 29.28 38.80 22.50
N ARG A 8 30.56 39.13 22.17
CA ARG A 8 31.09 39.02 20.80
C ARG A 8 31.41 37.57 20.43
N ALA A 9 31.86 36.76 21.37
CA ALA A 9 32.10 35.34 21.17
C ALA A 9 30.76 34.57 20.97
N LEU A 10 29.70 34.93 21.72
CA LEU A 10 28.38 34.30 21.55
C LEU A 10 27.70 34.70 20.24
N ALA A 11 27.91 35.95 19.76
CA ALA A 11 27.38 36.37 18.46
C ALA A 11 28.08 35.69 17.28
N CYS A 12 29.38 35.42 17.38
CA CYS A 12 30.12 34.66 16.36
C CYS A 12 29.75 33.16 16.36
N LEU A 13 29.48 32.58 17.55
CA LEU A 13 29.03 31.18 17.62
C LEU A 13 27.63 30.99 17.03
N CYS A 14 26.72 31.95 17.24
CA CYS A 14 25.38 31.90 16.60
C CYS A 14 25.42 32.14 15.09
N LEU A 15 26.38 32.89 14.58
CA LEU A 15 26.53 33.12 13.14
C LEU A 15 27.16 31.93 12.41
N CYS A 16 28.03 31.17 13.08
CA CYS A 16 28.58 29.93 12.52
C CYS A 16 27.59 28.76 12.56
N ALA A 17 26.61 28.74 13.47
CA ALA A 17 25.55 27.71 13.52
C ALA A 17 24.47 27.90 12.44
N VAL A 18 24.33 29.10 11.88
CA VAL A 18 23.37 29.37 10.78
C VAL A 18 23.97 29.06 9.40
N LEU A 19 25.30 28.94 9.31
CA LEU A 19 25.99 28.63 8.04
C LEU A 19 26.25 27.13 7.82
N SER A 20 25.98 26.27 8.84
CA SER A 20 26.04 24.79 8.69
C SER A 20 24.67 24.15 8.51
N GLY A 21 23.58 24.91 8.47
CA GLY A 21 22.34 24.49 7.88
C GLY A 21 22.57 24.35 6.39
N GLY A 22 22.97 23.13 5.96
CA GLY A 22 23.02 22.80 4.56
C GLY A 22 21.69 23.19 3.95
N LEU A 23 21.70 24.21 3.12
CA LEU A 23 20.64 24.43 2.15
C LEU A 23 20.51 23.10 1.41
N CYS A 24 19.55 22.29 1.82
CA CYS A 24 19.02 21.24 0.99
C CYS A 24 18.41 21.97 -0.19
N VAL A 25 19.27 22.39 -1.12
CA VAL A 25 18.84 22.83 -2.45
C VAL A 25 18.05 21.63 -2.95
N PRO A 26 16.72 21.75 -3.20
CA PRO A 26 16.03 20.65 -3.86
C PRO A 26 16.86 20.42 -5.12
N ALA A 27 17.36 19.18 -5.26
CA ALA A 27 18.08 18.80 -6.45
C ALA A 27 17.10 19.03 -7.60
N ARG A 28 17.21 20.21 -8.20
CA ARG A 28 16.54 20.53 -9.45
C ARG A 28 16.95 19.38 -10.35
N ALA A 29 15.99 18.62 -10.85
CA ALA A 29 16.24 17.50 -11.73
C ALA A 29 17.17 18.00 -12.83
N ALA A 30 18.47 17.91 -12.59
CA ALA A 30 19.49 18.24 -13.57
C ALA A 30 19.23 17.22 -14.68
N GLY A 31 18.82 17.71 -15.85
CA GLY A 31 18.49 16.84 -16.95
C GLY A 31 19.68 15.93 -17.21
N PHE A 32 19.51 14.63 -16.96
CA PHE A 32 20.51 13.65 -17.33
C PHE A 32 20.71 13.69 -18.83
N ARG A 33 21.95 13.68 -19.30
CA ARG A 33 22.28 13.75 -20.73
C ARG A 33 21.69 12.59 -21.53
N ASP A 34 21.57 11.43 -20.90
CA ASP A 34 20.99 10.22 -21.47
C ASP A 34 19.47 10.15 -21.34
N VAL A 35 18.83 11.18 -20.79
CA VAL A 35 17.36 11.31 -20.68
C VAL A 35 16.91 12.61 -21.37
N PRO A 36 16.80 12.64 -22.70
CA PRO A 36 16.30 13.84 -23.40
C PRO A 36 14.84 14.11 -23.03
N ALA A 37 14.42 15.38 -23.16
CA ALA A 37 13.07 15.83 -22.78
C ALA A 37 11.92 15.03 -23.42
N GLY A 38 12.12 14.47 -24.60
CA GLY A 38 11.13 13.61 -25.29
C GLY A 38 11.28 12.12 -24.98
N HIS A 39 12.14 11.73 -24.04
CA HIS A 39 12.29 10.33 -23.71
C HIS A 39 11.03 9.81 -23.01
N TRP A 40 10.54 8.61 -23.41
CA TRP A 40 9.29 8.02 -22.91
C TRP A 40 9.22 7.84 -21.39
N ALA A 41 10.35 7.77 -20.71
CA ALA A 41 10.45 7.61 -19.25
C ALA A 41 10.89 8.91 -18.55
N ALA A 42 11.01 10.06 -19.23
CA ALA A 42 11.57 11.28 -18.66
C ALA A 42 10.85 11.72 -17.37
N ASP A 43 9.52 11.80 -17.42
CA ASP A 43 8.70 12.22 -16.26
C ASP A 43 8.83 11.26 -15.09
N ALA A 44 8.81 9.96 -15.36
CA ALA A 44 8.96 8.93 -14.34
C ALA A 44 10.35 8.95 -13.68
N ILE A 45 11.40 9.15 -14.48
CA ILE A 45 12.77 9.29 -13.98
C ILE A 45 12.89 10.56 -13.12
N SER A 46 12.38 11.68 -13.60
CA SER A 46 12.38 12.95 -12.87
C SER A 46 11.67 12.80 -11.52
N GLN A 47 10.50 12.20 -11.50
CA GLN A 47 9.76 11.91 -10.28
C GLN A 47 10.56 11.02 -9.33
N CYS A 48 11.07 9.89 -9.80
CA CYS A 48 11.82 8.95 -8.98
C CYS A 48 13.08 9.56 -8.35
N VAL A 49 13.74 10.45 -9.07
CA VAL A 49 14.94 11.16 -8.59
C VAL A 49 14.55 12.26 -7.59
N THR A 50 13.51 13.04 -7.87
CA THR A 50 12.98 14.06 -6.96
C THR A 50 12.52 13.46 -5.62
N GLN A 51 11.89 12.29 -5.66
CA GLN A 51 11.46 11.55 -4.47
C GLN A 51 12.63 10.82 -3.76
N GLY A 52 13.85 10.86 -4.31
CA GLY A 52 15.02 10.21 -3.72
C GLY A 52 15.04 8.68 -3.84
N TRP A 53 14.12 8.08 -4.60
CA TRP A 53 14.10 6.61 -4.78
C TRP A 53 15.25 6.16 -5.67
N PHE A 54 15.48 6.88 -6.76
CA PHE A 54 16.61 6.66 -7.66
C PHE A 54 17.65 7.74 -7.54
N GLN A 55 18.87 7.37 -7.85
CA GLN A 55 19.99 8.27 -8.07
C GLN A 55 20.56 8.01 -9.47
N GLY A 56 21.18 9.03 -10.07
CA GLY A 56 21.96 8.84 -11.30
C GLY A 56 23.13 7.86 -11.08
N LYS A 57 23.63 7.31 -12.15
CA LYS A 57 24.90 6.56 -12.16
C LYS A 57 26.08 7.52 -11.98
N SER A 58 25.91 8.75 -12.45
CA SER A 58 26.80 9.89 -12.22
C SER A 58 25.96 11.16 -12.04
N ALA A 59 26.61 12.31 -11.89
CA ALA A 59 25.93 13.58 -11.76
C ALA A 59 25.09 13.94 -13.03
N ASP A 60 25.46 13.44 -14.19
CA ASP A 60 24.84 13.79 -15.49
C ASP A 60 24.27 12.58 -16.26
N THR A 61 24.29 11.38 -15.69
CA THR A 61 23.85 10.16 -16.36
C THR A 61 22.92 9.35 -15.47
N PHE A 62 21.72 9.03 -15.94
CA PHE A 62 20.78 8.14 -15.24
C PHE A 62 21.12 6.67 -15.45
N GLY A 63 21.61 6.30 -16.62
CA GLY A 63 21.89 4.94 -17.05
C GLY A 63 20.74 4.32 -17.84
N VAL A 64 20.15 5.07 -18.77
CA VAL A 64 19.10 4.58 -19.68
C VAL A 64 19.63 3.41 -20.50
N GLY A 65 18.77 2.40 -20.69
CA GLY A 65 19.11 1.15 -21.39
C GLY A 65 19.96 0.17 -20.58
N GLN A 66 20.50 0.58 -19.42
CA GLN A 66 21.30 -0.31 -18.58
C GLN A 66 20.41 -1.27 -17.78
N PRO A 67 20.78 -2.55 -17.69
CA PRO A 67 20.08 -3.49 -16.82
C PRO A 67 20.11 -3.03 -15.36
N MET A 68 19.00 -3.24 -14.66
CA MET A 68 18.88 -3.03 -13.21
C MET A 68 19.37 -4.29 -12.49
N THR A 69 20.34 -4.16 -11.56
CA THR A 69 20.72 -5.31 -10.74
C THR A 69 19.70 -5.59 -9.65
N ARG A 70 19.63 -6.84 -9.19
CA ARG A 70 18.74 -7.26 -8.11
C ARG A 70 19.00 -6.47 -6.82
N SER A 71 20.28 -6.27 -6.47
CA SER A 71 20.66 -5.44 -5.30
C SER A 71 20.24 -3.98 -5.43
N ALA A 72 20.46 -3.38 -6.59
CA ALA A 72 20.04 -1.99 -6.83
C ALA A 72 18.52 -1.84 -6.77
N PHE A 73 17.77 -2.83 -7.28
CA PHE A 73 16.30 -2.81 -7.19
C PHE A 73 15.82 -2.93 -5.74
N ALA A 74 16.40 -3.79 -4.91
CA ALA A 74 16.06 -3.89 -3.50
C ALA A 74 16.26 -2.55 -2.75
N VAL A 75 17.34 -1.82 -3.05
CA VAL A 75 17.59 -0.50 -2.46
C VAL A 75 16.56 0.53 -2.90
N VAL A 76 16.22 0.55 -4.19
CA VAL A 76 15.20 1.46 -4.72
C VAL A 76 13.84 1.15 -4.13
N LEU A 77 13.47 -0.12 -4.01
CA LEU A 77 12.20 -0.55 -3.44
C LEU A 77 12.09 -0.19 -1.95
N SER A 78 13.15 -0.45 -1.17
CA SER A 78 13.22 -0.06 0.24
C SER A 78 13.04 1.45 0.43
N ARG A 79 13.67 2.28 -0.42
CA ARG A 79 13.51 3.73 -0.41
C ARG A 79 12.09 4.16 -0.79
N PHE A 80 11.51 3.52 -1.80
CA PHE A 80 10.15 3.82 -2.26
C PHE A 80 9.11 3.63 -1.15
N PHE A 81 9.20 2.56 -0.38
CA PHE A 81 8.28 2.26 0.72
C PHE A 81 8.75 2.84 2.08
N GLY A 82 9.92 3.46 2.15
CA GLY A 82 10.49 3.95 3.42
C GLY A 82 10.87 2.84 4.39
N TRP A 83 11.10 1.62 3.89
CA TRP A 83 11.41 0.47 4.74
C TRP A 83 12.83 0.53 5.29
N GLN A 84 12.94 0.17 6.55
CA GLN A 84 14.22 -0.02 7.22
C GLN A 84 14.22 -1.41 7.87
N SER A 85 15.36 -2.07 7.83
CA SER A 85 15.52 -3.36 8.51
C SER A 85 15.47 -3.21 10.01
N SER A 86 14.79 -4.12 10.68
CA SER A 86 14.65 -4.14 12.13
C SER A 86 15.75 -4.98 12.79
N GLY A 87 16.30 -4.48 13.90
CA GLY A 87 17.16 -5.25 14.80
C GLY A 87 18.57 -5.55 14.27
N ALA A 88 19.24 -6.51 14.96
CA ALA A 88 20.60 -6.91 14.67
C ALA A 88 20.71 -7.65 13.32
N TYR A 89 21.90 -7.60 12.73
CA TYR A 89 22.20 -8.35 11.51
C TYR A 89 21.94 -9.86 11.70
N TYR A 90 21.32 -10.47 10.70
CA TYR A 90 21.26 -11.91 10.50
C TYR A 90 21.37 -12.22 9.01
N GLN A 91 22.07 -13.31 8.69
CA GLN A 91 22.30 -13.70 7.31
C GLN A 91 21.05 -14.37 6.71
N ILE A 92 20.49 -13.76 5.68
CA ILE A 92 19.34 -14.32 4.95
C ILE A 92 19.83 -15.19 3.79
N PHE A 93 20.82 -14.72 3.03
CA PHE A 93 21.36 -15.36 1.83
C PHE A 93 22.87 -15.57 1.98
N SER A 94 23.37 -16.72 1.55
CA SER A 94 24.77 -17.08 1.70
C SER A 94 25.73 -16.22 0.88
N ASP A 95 25.25 -15.61 -0.20
CA ASP A 95 25.99 -14.74 -1.11
C ASP A 95 25.82 -13.25 -0.84
N VAL A 96 25.23 -12.90 0.31
CA VAL A 96 25.06 -11.52 0.76
C VAL A 96 25.92 -11.28 2.01
N PRO A 97 27.12 -10.68 1.85
CA PRO A 97 27.99 -10.44 2.99
C PRO A 97 27.45 -9.33 3.89
N GLN A 98 27.74 -9.43 5.18
CA GLN A 98 27.46 -8.37 6.14
C GLN A 98 28.18 -7.08 5.73
N GLY A 99 27.47 -5.95 5.79
CA GLY A 99 28.03 -4.65 5.44
C GLY A 99 28.06 -4.35 3.94
N ALA A 100 27.51 -5.23 3.09
CA ALA A 100 27.26 -4.88 1.70
C ALA A 100 26.32 -3.66 1.62
N TRP A 101 26.58 -2.72 0.72
CA TRP A 101 25.83 -1.45 0.61
C TRP A 101 24.32 -1.62 0.44
N TYR A 102 23.89 -2.76 -0.07
CA TYR A 102 22.48 -3.11 -0.32
C TYR A 102 21.89 -4.02 0.77
N GLU A 103 22.71 -4.57 1.66
CA GLU A 103 22.28 -5.56 2.66
C GLU A 103 21.14 -5.06 3.54
N PRO A 104 21.19 -3.85 4.15
CA PRO A 104 20.11 -3.39 4.99
C PRO A 104 18.78 -3.25 4.24
N ALA A 105 18.83 -2.77 2.99
CA ALA A 105 17.66 -2.62 2.15
C ALA A 105 17.08 -3.97 1.70
N LEU A 106 17.95 -4.92 1.35
CA LEU A 106 17.53 -6.27 1.00
C LEU A 106 16.87 -6.97 2.19
N ARG A 107 17.43 -6.80 3.38
CA ARG A 107 16.85 -7.34 4.62
C ARG A 107 15.49 -6.71 4.90
N ALA A 108 15.33 -5.41 4.75
CA ALA A 108 14.05 -4.74 4.85
C ALA A 108 13.03 -5.30 3.84
N CYS A 109 13.42 -5.48 2.57
CA CYS A 109 12.56 -6.10 1.56
C CYS A 109 12.15 -7.54 1.92
N TYR A 110 13.04 -8.31 2.56
CA TYR A 110 12.73 -9.65 3.04
C TYR A 110 11.77 -9.62 4.24
N GLU A 111 12.01 -8.76 5.21
CA GLU A 111 11.17 -8.58 6.40
C GLU A 111 9.74 -8.15 6.04
N HIS A 112 9.60 -7.36 4.98
CA HIS A 112 8.31 -6.94 4.42
C HIS A 112 7.73 -7.91 3.36
N GLY A 113 8.33 -9.08 3.16
CA GLY A 113 7.81 -10.12 2.29
C GLY A 113 7.93 -9.85 0.79
N ALA A 114 8.55 -8.74 0.38
CA ALA A 114 8.78 -8.42 -1.03
C ALA A 114 9.77 -9.38 -1.68
N VAL A 115 10.78 -9.82 -0.93
CA VAL A 115 11.77 -10.82 -1.31
C VAL A 115 11.55 -12.07 -0.48
N THR A 116 11.63 -13.24 -1.10
CA THR A 116 11.47 -14.54 -0.42
C THR A 116 12.73 -15.38 -0.55
N ARG A 117 13.01 -16.19 0.46
CA ARG A 117 14.12 -17.14 0.45
C ARG A 117 13.65 -18.47 -0.17
N GLN A 118 13.64 -18.54 -1.49
CA GLN A 118 13.35 -19.80 -2.20
C GLN A 118 14.61 -20.64 -2.42
N THR A 119 15.75 -19.96 -2.60
CA THR A 119 17.09 -20.55 -2.73
C THR A 119 17.98 -19.97 -1.65
N GLY A 120 19.09 -20.63 -1.32
CA GLY A 120 20.05 -20.12 -0.34
C GLY A 120 20.82 -18.87 -0.78
N THR A 121 20.68 -18.47 -2.05
CA THR A 121 21.40 -17.34 -2.67
C THR A 121 20.44 -16.28 -3.20
N TYR A 122 20.85 -15.01 -3.18
CA TYR A 122 20.11 -13.88 -3.74
C TYR A 122 20.56 -13.46 -5.13
N ARG A 123 21.82 -13.68 -5.47
CA ARG A 123 22.49 -13.28 -6.72
C ARG A 123 22.41 -11.75 -6.91
N PRO A 124 22.97 -10.94 -6.00
CA PRO A 124 22.78 -9.48 -5.96
C PRO A 124 23.30 -8.75 -7.20
N GLY A 125 24.31 -9.29 -7.87
CA GLY A 125 24.93 -8.72 -9.08
C GLY A 125 24.19 -9.02 -10.37
N ASP A 126 23.30 -10.01 -10.37
CA ASP A 126 22.54 -10.38 -11.57
C ASP A 126 21.52 -9.29 -11.92
N ALA A 127 21.20 -9.16 -13.20
CA ALA A 127 20.12 -8.32 -13.65
C ALA A 127 18.78 -8.87 -13.16
N VAL A 128 17.93 -8.01 -12.60
CA VAL A 128 16.54 -8.38 -12.29
C VAL A 128 15.76 -8.56 -13.58
N THR A 129 15.01 -9.64 -13.71
CA THR A 129 14.16 -9.86 -14.88
C THR A 129 12.85 -9.05 -14.77
N ARG A 130 12.14 -8.90 -15.87
CA ARG A 130 10.83 -8.23 -15.90
C ARG A 130 9.80 -8.98 -15.05
N GLU A 131 9.83 -10.30 -15.05
CA GLU A 131 9.02 -11.14 -14.18
C GLU A 131 9.36 -10.91 -12.72
N GLU A 132 10.64 -11.03 -12.33
CA GLU A 132 11.07 -10.82 -10.95
C GLU A 132 10.68 -9.43 -10.42
N LEU A 133 10.76 -8.41 -11.27
CA LEU A 133 10.39 -7.04 -10.92
C LEU A 133 8.87 -6.94 -10.64
N ALA A 134 8.04 -7.50 -11.52
CA ALA A 134 6.58 -7.52 -11.32
C ALA A 134 6.18 -8.31 -10.07
N VAL A 135 6.76 -9.51 -9.89
CA VAL A 135 6.51 -10.37 -8.72
C VAL A 135 6.89 -9.66 -7.42
N THR A 136 8.07 -9.03 -7.40
CA THR A 136 8.54 -8.31 -6.21
C THR A 136 7.63 -7.13 -5.85
N LEU A 137 7.14 -6.38 -6.85
CA LEU A 137 6.19 -5.28 -6.61
C LEU A 137 4.86 -5.78 -6.05
N ILE A 138 4.29 -6.84 -6.62
CA ILE A 138 3.02 -7.41 -6.12
C ILE A 138 3.18 -7.95 -4.70
N ARG A 139 4.32 -8.58 -4.38
CA ARG A 139 4.64 -9.01 -3.03
C ARG A 139 4.83 -7.82 -2.07
N ALA A 140 5.52 -6.77 -2.52
CA ALA A 140 5.72 -5.54 -1.75
C ALA A 140 4.41 -4.86 -1.35
N LEU A 141 3.38 -4.99 -2.19
CA LEU A 141 2.01 -4.53 -1.89
C LEU A 141 1.24 -5.48 -0.96
N GLY A 142 1.83 -6.59 -0.53
CA GLY A 142 1.16 -7.59 0.30
C GLY A 142 0.26 -8.55 -0.48
N TYR A 143 0.20 -8.44 -1.81
CA TYR A 143 -0.67 -9.29 -2.64
C TYR A 143 -0.07 -10.66 -2.99
N GLY A 144 1.16 -10.95 -2.53
CA GLY A 144 1.83 -12.23 -2.81
C GLY A 144 0.95 -13.47 -2.53
N PRO A 145 0.26 -13.58 -1.36
CA PRO A 145 -0.58 -14.73 -1.04
C PRO A 145 -1.78 -14.93 -1.97
N ILE A 146 -2.35 -13.84 -2.45
CA ILE A 146 -3.55 -13.88 -3.30
C ILE A 146 -3.24 -13.82 -4.79
N ALA A 147 -2.01 -13.58 -5.16
CA ALA A 147 -1.61 -13.50 -6.56
C ALA A 147 -1.85 -14.81 -7.33
N GLY A 148 -1.72 -15.97 -6.67
CA GLY A 148 -2.07 -17.26 -7.26
C GLY A 148 -3.57 -17.47 -7.50
N LEU A 149 -4.42 -16.58 -6.97
CA LEU A 149 -5.88 -16.61 -7.13
C LEU A 149 -6.35 -15.62 -8.21
N ALA A 150 -5.46 -14.76 -8.71
CA ALA A 150 -5.80 -13.85 -9.78
C ALA A 150 -6.11 -14.65 -11.06
N GLY A 151 -7.20 -14.28 -11.73
CA GLY A 151 -7.66 -14.96 -12.94
C GLY A 151 -6.59 -14.93 -14.03
N GLU A 152 -5.97 -16.06 -14.25
CA GLU A 152 -4.93 -16.23 -15.28
C GLU A 152 -5.46 -16.04 -16.69
N ASP A 153 -6.76 -16.23 -16.87
CA ASP A 153 -7.47 -16.15 -18.16
C ASP A 153 -7.51 -14.73 -18.73
N THR A 154 -7.28 -13.71 -17.89
CA THR A 154 -7.28 -12.30 -18.33
C THR A 154 -5.92 -11.82 -18.82
N LEU A 155 -4.86 -12.65 -18.70
CA LEU A 155 -3.51 -12.27 -19.08
C LEU A 155 -3.31 -12.41 -20.58
N PRO A 156 -3.07 -11.31 -21.33
CA PRO A 156 -2.96 -11.37 -22.79
C PRO A 156 -1.63 -11.97 -23.27
N PHE A 157 -0.67 -12.24 -22.36
CA PHE A 157 0.67 -12.67 -22.70
C PHE A 157 0.79 -14.19 -22.74
N ARG A 158 1.27 -14.72 -23.87
CA ARG A 158 1.41 -16.16 -24.12
C ARG A 158 2.75 -16.73 -23.62
N ASP A 159 3.74 -15.88 -23.45
CA ASP A 159 5.10 -16.22 -23.05
C ASP A 159 5.32 -16.24 -21.53
N VAL A 160 4.27 -15.99 -20.75
CA VAL A 160 4.31 -16.07 -19.28
C VAL A 160 3.89 -17.47 -18.84
N THR A 161 4.83 -18.27 -18.38
CA THR A 161 4.61 -19.65 -17.93
C THR A 161 4.65 -19.81 -16.42
N THR A 162 5.36 -18.91 -15.73
CA THR A 162 5.51 -18.88 -14.27
C THR A 162 4.94 -17.60 -13.69
N ASN A 163 4.62 -17.61 -12.40
CA ASN A 163 4.10 -16.41 -11.68
C ASN A 163 2.95 -15.67 -12.40
N ARG A 164 2.15 -16.39 -13.20
CA ARG A 164 1.07 -15.83 -14.04
C ARG A 164 0.15 -14.90 -13.24
N GLY A 165 -0.29 -15.32 -12.06
CA GLY A 165 -1.17 -14.52 -11.22
C GLY A 165 -0.53 -13.20 -10.74
N HIS A 166 0.76 -13.19 -10.42
CA HIS A 166 1.46 -11.95 -10.07
C HIS A 166 1.53 -10.99 -11.26
N ILE A 167 1.85 -11.53 -12.45
CA ILE A 167 1.94 -10.71 -13.67
C ILE A 167 0.53 -10.23 -14.08
N ALA A 168 -0.50 -11.08 -13.95
CA ALA A 168 -1.88 -10.70 -14.20
C ALA A 168 -2.33 -9.54 -13.30
N MET A 169 -2.02 -9.61 -12.01
CA MET A 169 -2.31 -8.51 -11.07
C MET A 169 -1.54 -7.23 -11.42
N ALA A 170 -0.24 -7.34 -11.70
CA ALA A 170 0.57 -6.20 -12.09
C ALA A 170 0.06 -5.54 -13.38
N TYR A 171 -0.40 -6.35 -14.33
CA TYR A 171 -1.01 -5.89 -15.58
C TYR A 171 -2.38 -5.23 -15.34
N ALA A 172 -3.26 -5.87 -14.59
CA ALA A 172 -4.58 -5.32 -14.23
C ALA A 172 -4.46 -3.98 -13.47
N MET A 173 -3.44 -3.86 -12.62
CA MET A 173 -3.11 -2.60 -11.93
C MET A 173 -2.45 -1.57 -12.86
N GLY A 174 -2.12 -1.91 -14.11
CA GLY A 174 -1.44 -1.02 -15.05
C GLY A 174 0.02 -0.73 -14.67
N LEU A 175 0.63 -1.52 -13.80
CA LEU A 175 2.04 -1.36 -13.39
C LEU A 175 2.98 -1.83 -14.50
N VAL A 176 2.59 -2.89 -15.19
CA VAL A 176 3.35 -3.46 -16.31
C VAL A 176 2.56 -3.42 -17.62
N SER A 177 3.28 -3.46 -18.72
CA SER A 177 2.73 -3.62 -20.06
C SER A 177 3.56 -4.66 -20.83
N GLY A 178 2.97 -5.22 -21.89
CA GLY A 178 3.69 -6.08 -22.81
C GLY A 178 4.79 -5.36 -23.57
N THR A 179 5.67 -6.15 -24.18
CA THR A 179 6.67 -5.70 -25.15
C THR A 179 6.17 -5.83 -26.59
N GLY A 180 5.01 -6.48 -26.77
CA GLY A 180 4.27 -6.68 -28.01
C GLY A 180 2.81 -7.02 -27.71
N GLN A 181 2.03 -7.35 -28.73
CA GLN A 181 0.59 -7.63 -28.57
C GLN A 181 0.28 -8.79 -27.62
N SER A 182 1.11 -9.84 -27.61
CA SER A 182 0.91 -11.03 -26.78
C SER A 182 2.19 -11.50 -26.06
N THR A 183 3.17 -10.62 -25.93
CA THR A 183 4.46 -10.90 -25.30
C THR A 183 4.74 -9.97 -24.13
N PHE A 184 5.19 -10.55 -23.02
CA PHE A 184 5.65 -9.85 -21.83
C PHE A 184 7.16 -9.81 -21.74
N ALA A 185 7.85 -10.82 -22.28
CA ALA A 185 9.28 -11.08 -22.17
C ALA A 185 9.73 -11.23 -20.71
N PRO A 186 9.23 -12.26 -19.96
CA PRO A 186 9.43 -12.42 -18.53
C PRO A 186 10.92 -12.51 -18.15
N ASP A 187 11.72 -13.27 -18.90
CA ASP A 187 13.14 -13.52 -18.62
C ASP A 187 14.08 -12.38 -19.07
N ARG A 188 13.54 -11.41 -19.79
CA ARG A 188 14.35 -10.27 -20.24
C ARG A 188 14.76 -9.41 -19.06
N ALA A 189 16.04 -9.05 -18.99
CA ALA A 189 16.53 -8.10 -18.01
C ALA A 189 15.75 -6.78 -18.08
N ALA A 190 15.24 -6.35 -16.94
CA ALA A 190 14.58 -5.05 -16.83
C ALA A 190 15.63 -3.94 -16.80
N THR A 191 15.36 -2.87 -17.53
CA THR A 191 16.24 -1.69 -17.53
C THR A 191 15.89 -0.74 -16.37
N ARG A 192 16.82 0.15 -16.05
CA ARG A 192 16.65 1.12 -14.96
C ARG A 192 15.42 2.02 -15.17
N GLU A 193 15.22 2.52 -16.39
CA GLU A 193 14.07 3.36 -16.74
C GLU A 193 12.76 2.56 -16.70
N GLN A 194 12.76 1.28 -17.04
CA GLN A 194 11.57 0.43 -16.88
C GLN A 194 11.19 0.28 -15.40
N ALA A 195 12.16 0.06 -14.54
CA ALA A 195 11.92 0.00 -13.10
C ALA A 195 11.40 1.36 -12.56
N ALA A 196 11.95 2.48 -13.02
CA ALA A 196 11.48 3.81 -12.65
C ALA A 196 10.03 4.05 -13.08
N VAL A 197 9.67 3.67 -14.32
CA VAL A 197 8.28 3.81 -14.81
C VAL A 197 7.32 2.95 -14.02
N MET A 198 7.69 1.73 -13.66
CA MET A 198 6.83 0.85 -12.85
C MET A 198 6.59 1.46 -11.47
N LEU A 199 7.61 2.00 -10.80
CA LEU A 199 7.47 2.66 -9.50
C LEU A 199 6.70 3.99 -9.59
N SER A 200 6.91 4.77 -10.64
CA SER A 200 6.12 5.97 -10.90
C SER A 200 4.62 5.65 -11.07
N ARG A 201 4.29 4.63 -11.87
CA ARG A 201 2.91 4.14 -12.01
C ARG A 201 2.33 3.66 -10.68
N LEU A 202 3.11 2.92 -9.90
CA LEU A 202 2.70 2.48 -8.57
C LEU A 202 2.45 3.68 -7.65
N TYR A 203 3.35 4.67 -7.66
CA TYR A 203 3.16 5.89 -6.88
C TYR A 203 1.85 6.59 -7.21
N HIS A 204 1.54 6.78 -8.50
CA HIS A 204 0.28 7.41 -8.91
C HIS A 204 -0.96 6.57 -8.57
N LYS A 205 -0.82 5.25 -8.46
CA LYS A 205 -1.90 4.38 -7.97
C LYS A 205 -2.11 4.51 -6.47
N LEU A 206 -1.03 4.64 -5.71
CA LEU A 206 -1.09 4.83 -4.26
C LEU A 206 -1.44 6.29 -3.88
N HIS A 207 -1.12 7.25 -4.77
CA HIS A 207 -1.35 8.68 -4.58
C HIS A 207 -2.04 9.27 -5.82
N PRO A 208 -3.31 8.95 -6.05
CA PRO A 208 -4.05 9.46 -7.20
C PRO A 208 -4.13 10.99 -7.13
N ALA A 209 -3.72 11.66 -8.21
CA ALA A 209 -3.77 13.12 -8.30
C ALA A 209 -5.22 13.59 -8.20
N GLY A 210 -5.50 14.49 -7.28
CA GLY A 210 -6.76 15.24 -7.20
C GLY A 210 -7.89 14.64 -6.37
N SER A 211 -7.78 13.42 -5.83
CA SER A 211 -8.78 12.86 -4.91
C SER A 211 -8.24 11.67 -4.13
N GLY A 212 -7.06 11.78 -3.59
CA GLY A 212 -6.55 10.80 -2.63
C GLY A 212 -7.46 10.82 -1.42
N GLU A 213 -8.48 9.95 -1.41
CA GLU A 213 -9.26 9.76 -0.22
C GLU A 213 -8.37 9.07 0.82
N THR A 214 -8.03 9.83 1.85
CA THR A 214 -7.34 9.28 3.02
C THR A 214 -8.40 8.89 4.04
N ILE A 215 -8.52 7.59 4.30
CA ILE A 215 -9.47 7.04 5.25
C ILE A 215 -8.74 6.80 6.58
N LEU A 216 -9.20 7.46 7.63
CA LEU A 216 -8.72 7.24 8.99
C LEU A 216 -9.79 6.51 9.79
N LEU A 217 -9.42 5.39 10.42
CA LEU A 217 -10.30 4.66 11.33
C LEU A 217 -9.98 5.09 12.76
N LEU A 218 -10.99 5.59 13.47
CA LEU A 218 -10.90 5.98 14.87
C LEU A 218 -11.58 4.94 15.74
N GLN A 219 -10.82 4.26 16.58
CA GLN A 219 -11.31 3.19 17.44
C GLN A 219 -11.33 3.60 18.91
N GLY A 220 -12.37 3.19 19.62
CA GLY A 220 -12.46 3.36 21.07
C GLY A 220 -12.24 4.81 21.52
N SER A 221 -11.28 5.02 22.43
CA SER A 221 -10.92 6.31 23.00
C SER A 221 -9.82 7.07 22.24
N GLU A 222 -9.40 6.57 21.07
CA GLU A 222 -8.41 7.26 20.25
C GLU A 222 -8.89 8.67 19.89
N THR A 223 -7.97 9.63 19.97
CA THR A 223 -8.23 11.01 19.58
C THR A 223 -7.72 11.24 18.15
N LEU A 224 -8.45 12.08 17.42
CA LEU A 224 -8.00 12.50 16.09
C LEU A 224 -6.70 13.31 16.22
N PRO A 225 -5.58 12.89 15.62
CA PRO A 225 -4.37 13.69 15.61
C PRO A 225 -4.63 15.05 14.95
N GLU A 226 -4.11 16.13 15.54
CA GLU A 226 -4.27 17.50 14.99
C GLU A 226 -3.73 17.61 13.55
N THR A 227 -2.71 16.81 13.22
CA THR A 227 -2.07 16.76 11.90
C THR A 227 -2.68 15.71 10.97
N ALA A 228 -3.82 15.09 11.35
CA ALA A 228 -4.43 14.05 10.52
C ALA A 228 -4.97 14.65 9.22
N ASP A 229 -4.22 14.47 8.15
CA ASP A 229 -4.67 14.78 6.79
C ASP A 229 -5.51 13.60 6.26
N CYS A 230 -6.81 13.61 6.61
CA CYS A 230 -7.75 12.63 6.11
C CYS A 230 -8.98 13.33 5.51
N THR A 231 -9.51 12.77 4.44
CA THR A 231 -10.75 13.23 3.78
C THR A 231 -11.96 12.50 4.30
N THR A 232 -11.78 11.26 4.75
CA THR A 232 -12.83 10.40 5.30
C THR A 232 -12.41 9.88 6.68
N LEU A 233 -13.30 10.08 7.64
CA LEU A 233 -13.15 9.59 9.01
C LEU A 233 -14.16 8.47 9.26
N VAL A 234 -13.72 7.33 9.70
CA VAL A 234 -14.55 6.19 10.09
C VAL A 234 -14.54 6.08 11.61
N LEU A 235 -15.70 6.25 12.23
CA LEU A 235 -15.88 6.07 13.66
C LEU A 235 -16.29 4.61 13.93
N MET A 236 -15.31 3.77 14.32
CA MET A 236 -15.54 2.36 14.63
C MET A 236 -16.27 2.23 15.96
N ALA A 237 -17.59 2.40 15.95
CA ALA A 237 -18.44 2.51 17.15
C ALA A 237 -19.59 1.52 17.17
N GLY A 238 -19.88 0.85 16.06
CA GLY A 238 -20.98 -0.08 15.91
C GLY A 238 -20.56 -1.55 15.97
N THR A 239 -21.38 -2.37 16.60
CA THR A 239 -21.27 -3.84 16.55
C THR A 239 -22.62 -4.42 16.17
N LEU A 240 -22.64 -5.18 15.08
CA LEU A 240 -23.82 -5.93 14.65
C LEU A 240 -23.65 -7.40 15.08
N THR A 241 -24.55 -7.84 15.98
CA THR A 241 -24.63 -9.24 16.36
C THR A 241 -25.75 -9.93 15.58
N GLY A 242 -25.52 -11.14 15.10
CA GLY A 242 -26.33 -11.75 14.08
C GLY A 242 -27.41 -12.72 14.51
N GLY A 243 -28.02 -13.34 13.51
CA GLY A 243 -29.11 -14.28 13.63
C GLY A 243 -30.50 -13.63 13.50
N GLN A 244 -31.55 -14.40 13.75
CA GLN A 244 -32.95 -13.91 13.63
C GLN A 244 -33.28 -12.72 14.55
N SER A 245 -32.45 -12.47 15.55
CA SER A 245 -32.52 -11.36 16.51
C SER A 245 -31.38 -10.37 16.36
N ALA A 246 -30.93 -10.11 15.13
CA ALA A 246 -29.85 -9.16 14.89
C ALA A 246 -30.02 -7.87 15.71
N GLN A 247 -29.02 -7.53 16.49
CA GLN A 247 -28.99 -6.29 17.27
C GLN A 247 -27.80 -5.44 16.83
N LEU A 248 -28.05 -4.16 16.64
CA LEU A 248 -27.00 -3.16 16.41
C LEU A 248 -26.82 -2.36 17.69
N SER A 249 -25.62 -2.38 18.23
CA SER A 249 -25.19 -1.49 19.31
C SER A 249 -24.24 -0.45 18.73
N VAL A 250 -24.49 0.84 18.98
CA VAL A 250 -23.60 1.93 18.59
C VAL A 250 -23.26 2.72 19.84
N THR A 251 -21.96 2.77 20.16
CA THR A 251 -21.46 3.50 21.34
C THR A 251 -20.26 4.35 20.91
N LEU A 252 -20.46 5.66 20.91
CA LEU A 252 -19.39 6.63 20.63
C LEU A 252 -18.63 6.98 21.90
N SER A 253 -17.31 7.01 21.80
CA SER A 253 -16.49 7.67 22.81
C SER A 253 -16.64 9.18 22.77
N ALA A 254 -16.18 9.89 23.81
CA ALA A 254 -16.19 11.36 23.82
C ALA A 254 -15.41 11.94 22.62
N ALA A 255 -14.27 11.35 22.27
CA ALA A 255 -13.47 11.75 21.12
C ALA A 255 -14.20 11.56 19.80
N GLN A 256 -14.86 10.41 19.61
CA GLN A 256 -15.67 10.13 18.42
C GLN A 256 -16.88 11.05 18.31
N SER A 257 -17.55 11.34 19.43
CA SER A 257 -18.67 12.29 19.48
C SER A 257 -18.24 13.70 19.09
N ALA A 258 -17.08 14.16 19.58
CA ALA A 258 -16.52 15.45 19.20
C ALA A 258 -16.14 15.49 17.72
N ALA A 259 -15.52 14.44 17.19
CA ALA A 259 -15.15 14.34 15.79
C ALA A 259 -16.38 14.35 14.85
N LEU A 260 -17.46 13.67 15.24
CA LEU A 260 -18.74 13.68 14.51
C LEU A 260 -19.37 15.07 14.51
N ALA A 261 -19.39 15.76 15.66
CA ALA A 261 -19.97 17.10 15.78
C ALA A 261 -19.24 18.15 14.95
N GLN A 262 -17.91 18.04 14.87
CA GLN A 262 -17.09 19.05 14.18
C GLN A 262 -16.94 18.82 12.67
N LYS A 263 -17.02 17.58 12.19
CA LYS A 263 -16.79 17.13 10.80
C LYS A 263 -15.66 17.82 10.03
N ASN A 264 -15.44 19.10 10.18
CA ASN A 264 -14.36 19.91 9.56
C ASN A 264 -14.18 19.67 8.05
N GLY A 265 -15.28 19.56 7.29
CA GLY A 265 -15.27 19.28 5.87
C GLY A 265 -14.95 17.83 5.50
N LYS A 266 -14.79 16.93 6.48
CA LYS A 266 -14.53 15.51 6.26
C LYS A 266 -15.84 14.74 6.06
N THR A 267 -15.77 13.68 5.27
CA THR A 267 -16.81 12.63 5.23
C THR A 267 -16.71 11.79 6.50
N VAL A 268 -17.79 11.67 7.27
CA VAL A 268 -17.80 10.89 8.52
C VAL A 268 -18.70 9.68 8.37
N LEU A 269 -18.12 8.50 8.45
CA LEU A 269 -18.84 7.23 8.33
C LEU A 269 -19.01 6.55 9.69
N LEU A 270 -20.16 5.92 9.89
CA LEU A 270 -20.35 4.98 10.99
C LEU A 270 -19.60 3.67 10.64
N GLY A 271 -18.61 3.32 11.42
CA GLY A 271 -17.93 2.03 11.33
C GLY A 271 -18.67 0.97 12.15
N VAL A 272 -19.09 -0.09 11.51
CA VAL A 272 -19.76 -1.24 12.13
C VAL A 272 -19.00 -2.51 11.85
N THR A 273 -18.65 -3.24 12.92
CA THR A 273 -18.06 -4.56 12.82
C THR A 273 -19.17 -5.62 12.90
N GLY A 274 -19.19 -6.49 11.90
CA GLY A 274 -20.03 -7.68 11.91
C GLY A 274 -19.20 -8.92 12.16
N GLN A 275 -19.68 -9.84 12.99
CA GLN A 275 -19.02 -11.14 13.12
C GLN A 275 -19.31 -12.02 11.91
N SER A 276 -18.28 -12.71 11.41
CA SER A 276 -18.41 -13.68 10.33
C SER A 276 -19.53 -14.70 10.65
N GLY A 277 -20.42 -14.95 9.68
CA GLY A 277 -21.58 -15.84 9.86
C GLY A 277 -22.79 -15.20 10.55
N THR A 278 -22.69 -13.95 11.01
CA THR A 278 -23.81 -13.25 11.66
C THR A 278 -24.43 -12.14 10.81
N LEU A 279 -23.75 -11.74 9.75
CA LEU A 279 -24.23 -10.73 8.82
C LEU A 279 -25.32 -11.31 7.93
N SER A 280 -26.54 -10.97 8.22
CA SER A 280 -27.72 -11.41 7.48
C SER A 280 -28.25 -10.28 6.59
N ALA A 281 -28.64 -10.62 5.37
CA ALA A 281 -29.32 -9.71 4.47
C ALA A 281 -30.81 -9.53 4.82
N ASP A 282 -31.23 -9.87 6.06
CA ASP A 282 -32.60 -9.69 6.49
C ASP A 282 -32.99 -8.20 6.58
N THR A 283 -34.30 -7.96 6.46
CA THR A 283 -34.85 -6.61 6.41
C THR A 283 -34.61 -5.82 7.71
N LYS A 284 -34.52 -6.50 8.86
CA LYS A 284 -34.31 -5.84 10.15
C LYS A 284 -32.87 -5.35 10.29
N SER A 285 -31.89 -6.16 9.92
CA SER A 285 -30.47 -5.77 9.92
C SER A 285 -30.21 -4.59 9.00
N VAL A 286 -30.76 -4.63 7.79
CA VAL A 286 -30.66 -3.53 6.80
C VAL A 286 -31.32 -2.26 7.35
N ALA A 287 -32.53 -2.36 7.88
CA ALA A 287 -33.25 -1.20 8.41
C ALA A 287 -32.52 -0.55 9.59
N ARG A 288 -31.97 -1.35 10.52
CA ARG A 288 -31.23 -0.84 11.69
C ARG A 288 -29.94 -0.13 11.29
N LEU A 289 -29.18 -0.69 10.35
CA LEU A 289 -27.98 -0.06 9.85
C LEU A 289 -28.30 1.26 9.14
N ALA A 290 -29.31 1.27 8.27
CA ALA A 290 -29.76 2.49 7.59
C ALA A 290 -30.27 3.55 8.56
N GLN A 291 -31.07 3.16 9.55
CA GLN A 291 -31.58 4.04 10.59
C GLN A 291 -30.44 4.65 11.42
N ALA A 292 -29.49 3.84 11.88
CA ALA A 292 -28.35 4.34 12.67
C ALA A 292 -27.49 5.35 11.89
N VAL A 293 -27.28 5.14 10.59
CA VAL A 293 -26.56 6.08 9.74
C VAL A 293 -27.33 7.40 9.60
N THR A 294 -28.63 7.33 9.37
CA THR A 294 -29.46 8.50 9.12
C THR A 294 -29.69 9.32 10.39
N GLU A 295 -30.15 8.69 11.47
CA GLU A 295 -30.44 9.35 12.74
C GLU A 295 -29.15 9.81 13.46
N GLY A 296 -28.05 9.08 13.30
CA GLY A 296 -26.75 9.45 13.86
C GLY A 296 -26.05 10.59 13.12
N GLY A 297 -26.61 11.09 12.01
CA GLY A 297 -26.02 12.18 11.24
C GLY A 297 -24.74 11.85 10.49
N TYR A 298 -24.51 10.57 10.20
CA TYR A 298 -23.34 10.11 9.42
C TYR A 298 -23.56 10.32 7.92
N ASP A 299 -22.46 10.47 7.21
CA ASP A 299 -22.46 10.62 5.74
C ASP A 299 -22.54 9.26 5.04
N GLY A 300 -22.39 8.16 5.79
CA GLY A 300 -22.48 6.80 5.29
C GLY A 300 -22.08 5.73 6.29
N LEU A 301 -21.91 4.52 5.78
CA LEU A 301 -21.58 3.32 6.54
C LEU A 301 -20.23 2.76 6.07
N TYR A 302 -19.37 2.38 7.00
CA TYR A 302 -18.24 1.51 6.80
C TYR A 302 -18.57 0.17 7.47
N LEU A 303 -18.84 -0.85 6.67
CA LEU A 303 -19.19 -2.18 7.14
C LEU A 303 -17.97 -3.09 7.10
N ASP A 304 -17.48 -3.47 8.26
CA ASP A 304 -16.41 -4.46 8.41
C ASP A 304 -17.02 -5.86 8.49
N ILE A 305 -16.85 -6.62 7.43
CA ILE A 305 -17.38 -7.99 7.34
C ILE A 305 -16.37 -9.07 7.75
N GLY A 306 -15.15 -8.68 8.14
CA GLY A 306 -14.09 -9.61 8.50
C GLY A 306 -13.76 -10.58 7.38
N GLN A 307 -13.51 -11.85 7.73
CA GLN A 307 -13.42 -12.92 6.73
C GLN A 307 -14.82 -13.27 6.24
N PRO A 308 -15.13 -13.05 4.95
CA PRO A 308 -16.39 -13.53 4.41
C PRO A 308 -16.40 -15.06 4.47
N ALA A 309 -17.29 -15.61 5.26
CA ALA A 309 -17.44 -17.07 5.36
C ALA A 309 -17.91 -17.61 3.99
N ASN A 310 -17.41 -18.79 3.65
CA ASN A 310 -18.03 -19.62 2.62
C ASN A 310 -19.40 -20.00 3.13
N ASP A 311 -20.43 -19.31 2.65
CA ASP A 311 -21.67 -19.45 3.33
C ASP A 311 -22.74 -20.11 2.51
N ASN A 312 -23.46 -20.91 3.23
CA ASN A 312 -24.68 -21.59 2.85
C ASN A 312 -25.84 -20.57 2.64
N GLY A 313 -25.65 -19.52 1.86
CA GLY A 313 -26.73 -18.63 1.41
C GLY A 313 -26.83 -17.25 2.06
N HIS A 314 -25.86 -16.82 2.86
CA HIS A 314 -25.84 -15.47 3.47
C HIS A 314 -24.74 -14.60 2.85
N ALA A 315 -24.75 -14.47 1.52
CA ALA A 315 -23.71 -13.73 0.80
C ALA A 315 -23.62 -12.28 1.30
N PRO A 316 -22.48 -11.83 1.80
CA PRO A 316 -22.28 -10.42 2.15
C PRO A 316 -22.66 -9.47 1.03
N GLY A 317 -22.53 -9.91 -0.22
CA GLY A 317 -22.98 -9.18 -1.40
C GLY A 317 -24.47 -8.84 -1.40
N ALA A 318 -25.33 -9.77 -0.96
CA ALA A 318 -26.77 -9.50 -0.87
C ALA A 318 -27.11 -8.45 0.21
N LEU A 319 -26.39 -8.47 1.35
CA LEU A 319 -26.54 -7.44 2.38
C LEU A 319 -26.13 -6.07 1.84
N VAL A 320 -24.96 -5.99 1.21
CA VAL A 320 -24.42 -4.73 0.67
C VAL A 320 -25.35 -4.16 -0.42
N GLN A 321 -25.90 -5.02 -1.28
CA GLN A 321 -26.86 -4.62 -2.30
C GLN A 321 -28.16 -4.05 -1.68
N ARG A 322 -28.70 -4.68 -0.63
CA ARG A 322 -29.86 -4.18 0.09
C ARG A 322 -29.59 -2.88 0.84
N LEU A 323 -28.40 -2.75 1.44
CA LEU A 323 -27.95 -1.51 2.08
C LEU A 323 -27.85 -0.37 1.04
N ARG A 324 -27.31 -0.63 -0.15
CA ARG A 324 -27.30 0.34 -1.24
C ARG A 324 -28.70 0.81 -1.61
N THR A 325 -29.64 -0.13 -1.71
CA THR A 325 -31.05 0.20 -2.00
C THR A 325 -31.70 1.02 -0.87
N ALA A 326 -31.38 0.69 0.40
CA ALA A 326 -31.93 1.40 1.56
C ALA A 326 -31.30 2.79 1.78
N MET A 327 -30.08 2.99 1.30
CA MET A 327 -29.30 4.22 1.49
C MET A 327 -28.66 4.68 0.17
N PRO A 328 -29.44 5.07 -0.86
CA PRO A 328 -28.91 5.38 -2.19
C PRO A 328 -27.93 6.56 -2.19
N ASP A 329 -28.20 7.57 -1.34
CA ASP A 329 -27.42 8.82 -1.28
C ASP A 329 -26.31 8.80 -0.22
N LYS A 330 -26.16 7.70 0.52
CA LYS A 330 -25.14 7.57 1.57
C LYS A 330 -23.91 6.82 1.04
N ARG A 331 -22.73 7.18 1.54
CA ARG A 331 -21.50 6.43 1.24
C ARG A 331 -21.58 5.03 1.85
N LEU A 332 -21.21 4.03 1.08
CA LEU A 332 -21.18 2.63 1.53
C LEU A 332 -19.80 2.04 1.26
N TYR A 333 -19.01 1.87 2.31
CA TYR A 333 -17.69 1.27 2.28
C TYR A 333 -17.76 -0.10 2.93
N VAL A 334 -17.12 -1.07 2.32
CA VAL A 334 -17.08 -2.44 2.83
C VAL A 334 -15.64 -2.86 3.03
N ALA A 335 -15.31 -3.34 4.22
CA ALA A 335 -14.01 -3.89 4.53
C ALA A 335 -14.11 -5.41 4.69
N ALA A 336 -13.21 -6.12 4.06
CA ALA A 336 -13.09 -7.56 4.13
C ALA A 336 -11.64 -7.97 4.29
N ASP A 337 -11.40 -9.08 4.98
CA ASP A 337 -10.08 -9.69 5.04
C ASP A 337 -9.82 -10.49 3.76
N ALA A 338 -8.63 -10.34 3.20
CA ALA A 338 -8.21 -11.19 2.10
C ALA A 338 -8.14 -12.67 2.56
N PRO A 339 -8.56 -13.62 1.72
CA PRO A 339 -8.57 -15.03 2.10
C PRO A 339 -7.15 -15.52 2.35
N ALA A 340 -6.98 -16.36 3.36
CA ALA A 340 -5.73 -17.06 3.59
C ALA A 340 -5.51 -18.13 2.50
N ARG A 341 -4.26 -18.57 2.36
CA ARG A 341 -3.89 -19.60 1.38
C ARG A 341 -4.75 -20.86 1.57
N GLY A 342 -5.40 -21.30 0.50
CA GLY A 342 -6.25 -22.50 0.51
C GLY A 342 -7.72 -22.24 0.92
N GLN A 343 -8.08 -21.00 1.21
CA GLN A 343 -9.48 -20.63 1.43
C GLN A 343 -10.15 -20.25 0.11
N THR A 344 -11.46 -20.43 0.03
CA THR A 344 -12.25 -20.00 -1.13
C THR A 344 -12.26 -18.48 -1.20
N VAL A 345 -12.08 -17.95 -2.41
CA VAL A 345 -12.11 -16.49 -2.66
C VAL A 345 -13.56 -16.03 -2.65
N PRO A 346 -13.91 -15.02 -1.84
CA PRO A 346 -15.23 -14.41 -1.88
C PRO A 346 -15.52 -13.73 -3.23
N ASP A 347 -16.79 -13.60 -3.57
CA ASP A 347 -17.20 -12.82 -4.75
C ASP A 347 -17.06 -11.31 -4.48
N TYR A 348 -15.83 -10.82 -4.59
CA TYR A 348 -15.54 -9.39 -4.46
C TYR A 348 -16.18 -8.55 -5.58
N THR A 349 -16.56 -9.18 -6.71
CA THR A 349 -17.24 -8.47 -7.79
C THR A 349 -18.63 -8.04 -7.35
N ALA A 350 -19.37 -8.92 -6.67
CA ALA A 350 -20.68 -8.58 -6.11
C ALA A 350 -20.60 -7.47 -5.06
N LEU A 351 -19.59 -7.53 -4.17
CA LEU A 351 -19.35 -6.49 -3.18
C LEU A 351 -19.01 -5.15 -3.83
N GLY A 352 -18.08 -5.14 -4.79
CA GLY A 352 -17.61 -3.92 -5.45
C GLY A 352 -18.66 -3.25 -6.36
N LYS A 353 -19.69 -3.97 -6.83
CA LYS A 353 -20.79 -3.39 -7.61
C LYS A 353 -21.73 -2.54 -6.76
N ALA A 354 -21.91 -2.87 -5.49
CA ALA A 354 -22.86 -2.20 -4.62
C ALA A 354 -22.19 -1.19 -3.66
N ALA A 355 -20.93 -1.40 -3.32
CA ALA A 355 -20.17 -0.49 -2.47
C ALA A 355 -19.48 0.63 -3.27
N ASP A 356 -19.36 1.83 -2.67
CA ASP A 356 -18.53 2.91 -3.24
C ASP A 356 -17.04 2.60 -3.11
N ARG A 357 -16.66 1.83 -2.07
CA ARG A 357 -15.29 1.37 -1.83
C ARG A 357 -15.30 -0.04 -1.24
N LEU A 358 -14.40 -0.86 -1.75
CA LEU A 358 -14.04 -2.15 -1.16
C LEU A 358 -12.63 -2.04 -0.58
N VAL A 359 -12.51 -2.20 0.73
CA VAL A 359 -11.25 -2.16 1.47
C VAL A 359 -10.84 -3.59 1.78
N LEU A 360 -9.84 -4.09 1.06
CA LEU A 360 -9.28 -5.42 1.34
C LEU A 360 -8.15 -5.29 2.36
N ARG A 361 -8.33 -5.91 3.51
CA ARG A 361 -7.28 -6.01 4.52
C ARG A 361 -6.45 -7.26 4.24
N LEU A 362 -5.16 -7.04 4.10
CA LEU A 362 -4.21 -8.13 3.95
C LEU A 362 -3.75 -8.57 5.34
N PRO A 363 -3.67 -9.89 5.60
CA PRO A 363 -3.12 -10.36 6.86
C PRO A 363 -1.70 -9.85 7.03
N ALA A 364 -1.39 -9.35 8.23
CA ALA A 364 -0.04 -8.95 8.56
C ALA A 364 0.90 -10.14 8.31
N TYR A 365 1.89 -9.96 7.45
CA TYR A 365 2.92 -10.96 7.23
C TYR A 365 3.79 -11.03 8.49
N THR A 366 3.49 -11.96 9.35
CA THR A 366 4.45 -12.40 10.35
C THR A 366 5.42 -13.33 9.64
N VAL A 367 6.61 -12.82 9.30
CA VAL A 367 7.73 -13.69 8.99
C VAL A 367 8.04 -14.45 10.28
N SER A 368 7.53 -15.67 10.38
CA SER A 368 7.94 -16.56 11.48
C SER A 368 9.45 -16.74 11.33
N ARG A 369 10.22 -16.28 12.30
CA ARG A 369 11.63 -16.63 12.45
C ARG A 369 11.64 -18.16 12.65
N ALA A 370 11.82 -18.90 11.59
CA ALA A 370 12.25 -20.28 11.73
C ALA A 370 13.57 -20.22 12.48
N ALA A 371 13.59 -20.75 13.69
CA ALA A 371 14.82 -20.95 14.43
C ALA A 371 15.78 -21.69 13.50
N VAL A 372 16.92 -21.08 13.20
CA VAL A 372 18.02 -21.75 12.51
C VAL A 372 18.46 -22.84 13.47
N PRO A 373 18.37 -24.15 13.11
CA PRO A 373 19.01 -25.17 13.91
C PRO A 373 20.51 -24.85 13.97
N GLY A 374 21.06 -24.84 15.18
CA GLY A 374 22.48 -24.60 15.44
C GLY A 374 23.39 -25.70 14.87
#